data_81fb6d9f856c96bd459a99615edb5d90
#
_entry.id   81fb6d9f856c96bd459a99615edb5d90
#
_cell.length_a   1.000
_cell.length_b   1.000
_cell.length_c   1.000
_cell.angle_alpha   90.00
_cell.angle_beta   90.00
_cell.angle_gamma   90.00
#
_symmetry.space_group_name_H-M   'P 1'
#
loop_
_entity.id
_entity.type
_entity.pdbx_description
1 polymer ?
#
loop_
_entity_poly.entity_id
_entity_poly.type
_entity_poly.pdbx_seq_one_letter_code
_entity_poly.pdbx_strand_id
1 'polypeptide(L)'
;MQVGLSGAVDAFDPVRSRWTSPHFVLLSASELQSTWSGAPVGLACIDELRRVALVHADAAVQASWLWEVMLSVDDRTRARVYRFVTGSSRRPADGVGAFQINPREGGDGAYPFAHACASVLELPRYSSQAVLRERLLAAVEAAHDKFTDL
;
A
#
# COMPACT_ATOMS: atom_id res chain seq x y z
N MET A 1 -38.06 -51.95 25.39
CA MET A 1 -36.59 -51.91 25.27
C MET A 1 -36.24 -51.09 24.08
N GLN A 2 -36.03 -49.79 24.22
CA GLN A 2 -35.62 -48.92 23.14
C GLN A 2 -34.11 -48.69 23.25
N VAL A 3 -33.39 -49.21 22.28
CA VAL A 3 -31.97 -48.90 22.11
C VAL A 3 -31.90 -47.66 21.23
N GLY A 4 -31.72 -46.50 21.85
CA GLY A 4 -31.44 -45.26 21.14
C GLY A 4 -30.01 -45.27 20.61
N LEU A 5 -29.85 -45.56 19.32
CA LEU A 5 -28.61 -45.29 18.60
C LEU A 5 -28.56 -43.79 18.28
N SER A 6 -28.09 -43.02 19.20
CA SER A 6 -27.63 -41.65 18.95
C SER A 6 -26.25 -41.77 18.27
N GLY A 7 -26.23 -42.09 17.02
CA GLY A 7 -25.07 -41.91 16.18
C GLY A 7 -24.93 -40.47 15.80
N ALA A 8 -24.27 -39.66 16.64
CA ALA A 8 -23.73 -38.42 16.22
C ALA A 8 -22.62 -38.71 15.24
N VAL A 9 -22.94 -38.81 13.97
CA VAL A 9 -21.97 -38.65 12.88
C VAL A 9 -21.59 -37.17 12.92
N ASP A 10 -20.53 -36.88 13.64
CA ASP A 10 -19.80 -35.64 13.43
C ASP A 10 -19.36 -35.67 11.96
N ALA A 11 -20.23 -35.13 11.12
CA ALA A 11 -19.87 -34.83 9.78
C ALA A 11 -18.72 -33.80 9.87
N PHE A 12 -17.53 -34.26 9.59
CA PHE A 12 -16.35 -33.43 9.42
C PHE A 12 -16.67 -32.43 8.32
N ASP A 13 -17.10 -31.22 8.69
CA ASP A 13 -17.32 -30.11 7.78
C ASP A 13 -15.97 -29.37 7.61
N PRO A 14 -15.27 -29.61 6.50
CA PRO A 14 -13.95 -28.97 6.28
C PRO A 14 -14.03 -27.46 6.17
N VAL A 15 -15.22 -26.90 5.96
CA VAL A 15 -15.45 -25.46 5.92
C VAL A 15 -15.55 -24.88 7.32
N ARG A 16 -16.25 -25.56 8.24
CA ARG A 16 -16.39 -25.12 9.64
C ARG A 16 -15.09 -25.24 10.42
N SER A 17 -14.28 -26.29 10.17
CA SER A 17 -13.02 -26.47 10.89
C SER A 17 -11.96 -25.42 10.55
N ARG A 18 -12.10 -24.75 9.41
CA ARG A 18 -11.19 -23.69 8.98
C ARG A 18 -11.41 -22.36 9.72
N TRP A 19 -12.63 -22.15 10.27
CA TRP A 19 -13.00 -20.92 10.96
C TRP A 19 -12.89 -21.01 12.49
N THR A 20 -12.71 -22.21 13.03
CA THR A 20 -12.58 -22.46 14.48
C THR A 20 -11.13 -22.60 14.93
N SER A 21 -10.15 -22.16 14.12
CA SER A 21 -8.77 -22.10 14.57
C SER A 21 -8.67 -21.15 15.77
N PRO A 22 -8.10 -21.59 16.91
CA PRO A 22 -8.02 -20.78 18.14
C PRO A 22 -7.30 -19.44 17.95
N HIS A 23 -6.55 -19.30 16.87
CA HIS A 23 -5.89 -18.05 16.52
C HIS A 23 -6.84 -16.94 16.02
N PHE A 24 -8.02 -17.29 15.49
CA PHE A 24 -9.01 -16.31 15.04
C PHE A 24 -9.87 -15.74 16.19
N VAL A 25 -10.01 -16.48 17.29
CA VAL A 25 -10.83 -16.06 18.44
C VAL A 25 -10.15 -15.00 19.29
N LEU A 26 -8.83 -14.85 19.14
CA LEU A 26 -8.02 -13.89 19.93
C LEU A 26 -7.77 -12.55 19.21
N LEU A 27 -8.19 -12.42 17.96
CA LEU A 27 -8.02 -11.18 17.22
C LEU A 27 -9.21 -10.24 17.50
N SER A 28 -8.90 -9.00 17.83
CA SER A 28 -9.90 -7.94 17.88
C SER A 28 -10.49 -7.67 16.49
N ALA A 29 -11.67 -7.06 16.43
CA ALA A 29 -12.29 -6.68 15.15
C ALA A 29 -11.36 -5.79 14.29
N SER A 30 -10.56 -4.93 14.93
CA SER A 30 -9.58 -4.08 14.26
C SER A 30 -8.39 -4.88 13.68
N GLU A 31 -7.94 -5.92 14.37
CA GLU A 31 -6.88 -6.81 13.90
C GLU A 31 -7.35 -7.69 12.75
N LEU A 32 -8.58 -8.21 12.82
CA LEU A 32 -9.20 -8.93 11.72
C LEU A 32 -9.36 -8.03 10.48
N GLN A 33 -9.82 -6.80 10.70
CA GLN A 33 -9.99 -5.83 9.61
C GLN A 33 -8.64 -5.46 8.99
N SER A 34 -7.59 -5.25 9.79
CA SER A 34 -6.25 -4.95 9.25
C SER A 34 -5.64 -6.15 8.51
N THR A 35 -5.93 -7.38 8.94
CA THR A 35 -5.46 -8.60 8.27
C THR A 35 -6.11 -8.79 6.89
N TRP A 36 -7.39 -8.43 6.74
CA TRP A 36 -8.11 -8.62 5.47
C TRP A 36 -8.12 -7.40 4.57
N SER A 37 -8.14 -6.20 5.17
CA SER A 37 -8.22 -4.94 4.42
C SER A 37 -6.87 -4.23 4.32
N GLY A 38 -5.82 -4.75 4.97
CA GLY A 38 -4.52 -4.09 5.11
C GLY A 38 -4.53 -2.97 6.14
N ALA A 39 -3.35 -2.53 6.55
CA ALA A 39 -3.15 -1.46 7.51
C ALA A 39 -3.19 -0.07 6.87
N PRO A 40 -3.51 0.99 7.62
CA PRO A 40 -3.38 2.37 7.15
C PRO A 40 -1.93 2.69 6.75
N VAL A 41 -1.76 3.61 5.80
CA VAL A 41 -0.44 4.10 5.38
C VAL A 41 -0.02 5.25 6.30
N GLY A 42 0.45 4.91 7.49
CA GLY A 42 0.98 5.86 8.47
C GLY A 42 2.49 6.11 8.29
N LEU A 43 3.07 6.90 9.21
CA LEU A 43 4.51 7.25 9.19
C LEU A 43 5.43 6.02 9.23
N ALA A 44 5.10 5.00 10.03
CA ALA A 44 5.87 3.77 10.11
C ALA A 44 5.99 3.02 8.76
N CYS A 45 4.97 3.15 7.90
CA CYS A 45 4.99 2.59 6.56
C CYS A 45 6.06 3.24 5.66
N ILE A 46 6.36 4.52 5.88
CA ILE A 46 7.38 5.24 5.10
C ILE A 46 8.77 4.72 5.40
N ASP A 47 9.09 4.46 6.65
CA ASP A 47 10.38 3.88 7.04
C ASP A 47 10.56 2.45 6.47
N GLU A 48 9.48 1.69 6.42
CA GLU A 48 9.48 0.37 5.81
C GLU A 48 9.68 0.46 4.30
N LEU A 49 8.94 1.35 3.60
CA LEU A 49 9.12 1.62 2.18
C LEU A 49 10.55 2.04 1.84
N ARG A 50 11.15 2.93 2.64
CA ARG A 50 12.55 3.37 2.44
C ARG A 50 13.54 2.20 2.54
N ARG A 51 13.29 1.24 3.42
CA ARG A 51 14.18 0.08 3.59
C ARG A 51 14.10 -0.91 2.43
N VAL A 52 12.91 -1.08 1.83
CA VAL A 52 12.70 -2.03 0.72
C VAL A 52 12.81 -1.38 -0.65
N ALA A 53 12.90 -0.05 -0.72
CA ALA A 53 12.95 0.69 -1.97
C ALA A 53 14.25 0.42 -2.73
N LEU A 54 14.10 0.03 -3.99
CA LEU A 54 15.19 -0.05 -4.95
C LEU A 54 15.27 1.29 -5.71
N VAL A 55 16.26 2.09 -5.38
CA VAL A 55 16.42 3.44 -5.96
C VAL A 55 17.53 3.40 -7.02
N HIS A 56 17.17 3.78 -8.26
CA HIS A 56 18.17 3.97 -9.30
C HIS A 56 19.10 5.14 -8.93
N ALA A 57 20.40 5.00 -9.21
CA ALA A 57 21.42 6.00 -8.84
C ALA A 57 21.07 7.42 -9.33
N ASP A 58 20.57 7.53 -10.57
CA ASP A 58 20.18 8.82 -11.17
C ASP A 58 18.91 9.44 -10.57
N ALA A 59 18.15 8.68 -9.80
CA ALA A 59 16.95 9.15 -9.10
C ALA A 59 17.19 9.38 -7.59
N ALA A 60 18.40 9.23 -7.10
CA ALA A 60 18.71 9.26 -5.66
C ALA A 60 18.31 10.60 -4.98
N VAL A 61 18.56 11.72 -5.64
CA VAL A 61 18.19 13.06 -5.12
C VAL A 61 16.67 13.20 -5.05
N GLN A 62 15.97 12.85 -6.13
CA GLN A 62 14.51 12.92 -6.19
C GLN A 62 13.87 11.96 -5.19
N ALA A 63 14.46 10.79 -4.98
CA ALA A 63 14.01 9.84 -3.97
C ALA A 63 14.14 10.40 -2.54
N SER A 64 15.24 11.08 -2.23
CA SER A 64 15.39 11.73 -0.91
C SER A 64 14.31 12.78 -0.67
N TRP A 65 14.02 13.63 -1.66
CA TRP A 65 12.94 14.61 -1.59
C TRP A 65 11.56 13.97 -1.51
N LEU A 66 11.33 12.87 -2.22
CA LEU A 66 10.09 12.10 -2.13
C LEU A 66 9.80 11.67 -0.68
N TRP A 67 10.81 11.12 0.00
CA TRP A 67 10.64 10.69 1.40
C TRP A 67 10.33 11.85 2.33
N GLU A 68 10.97 12.99 2.16
CA GLU A 68 10.67 14.19 2.94
C GLU A 68 9.25 14.71 2.67
N VAL A 69 8.79 14.69 1.41
CA VAL A 69 7.41 15.01 1.06
C VAL A 69 6.45 14.05 1.74
N MET A 70 6.71 12.74 1.66
CA MET A 70 5.87 11.71 2.29
C MET A 70 5.78 11.86 3.81
N LEU A 71 6.84 12.32 4.47
CA LEU A 71 6.84 12.60 5.91
C LEU A 71 6.08 13.88 6.26
N SER A 72 6.03 14.86 5.36
CA SER A 72 5.43 16.20 5.58
C SER A 72 3.92 16.26 5.31
N VAL A 73 3.36 15.32 4.56
CA VAL A 73 1.93 15.31 4.23
C VAL A 73 1.11 14.54 5.28
N ASP A 74 -0.21 14.80 5.30
CA ASP A 74 -1.15 14.07 6.16
C ASP A 74 -1.34 12.60 5.71
N ASP A 75 -1.90 11.78 6.59
CA ASP A 75 -2.10 10.34 6.34
C ASP A 75 -2.99 10.06 5.13
N ARG A 76 -3.98 10.90 4.86
CA ARG A 76 -4.88 10.77 3.71
C ARG A 76 -4.12 10.99 2.40
N THR A 77 -3.35 12.07 2.34
CA THR A 77 -2.50 12.38 1.18
C THR A 77 -1.44 11.29 0.99
N ARG A 78 -0.83 10.82 2.08
CA ARG A 78 0.15 9.72 2.08
C ARG A 78 -0.45 8.44 1.50
N ALA A 79 -1.66 8.08 1.91
CA ALA A 79 -2.37 6.92 1.37
C ALA A 79 -2.70 7.07 -0.13
N ARG A 80 -3.01 8.29 -0.60
CA ARG A 80 -3.22 8.57 -2.03
C ARG A 80 -1.94 8.42 -2.84
N VAL A 81 -0.81 8.94 -2.35
CA VAL A 81 0.50 8.75 -2.99
C VAL A 81 0.87 7.28 -3.04
N TYR A 82 0.68 6.54 -1.94
CA TYR A 82 0.92 5.10 -1.89
C TYR A 82 0.05 4.36 -2.93
N ARG A 83 -1.24 4.70 -3.00
CA ARG A 83 -2.17 4.13 -4.00
C ARG A 83 -1.74 4.45 -5.42
N PHE A 84 -1.30 5.67 -5.68
CA PHE A 84 -0.81 6.08 -7.00
C PHE A 84 0.32 5.16 -7.49
N VAL A 85 1.22 4.77 -6.58
CA VAL A 85 2.38 3.93 -6.94
C VAL A 85 2.09 2.43 -6.91
N THR A 86 1.24 1.96 -5.99
CA THR A 86 1.04 0.52 -5.74
C THR A 86 -0.33 0.00 -6.18
N GLY A 87 -1.25 0.89 -6.55
CA GLY A 87 -2.65 0.54 -6.81
C GLY A 87 -3.50 0.30 -5.57
N SER A 88 -2.92 0.28 -4.36
CA SER A 88 -3.62 0.04 -3.10
C SER A 88 -3.51 1.23 -2.14
N SER A 89 -4.60 1.64 -1.54
CA SER A 89 -4.61 2.68 -0.49
C SER A 89 -4.23 2.16 0.89
N ARG A 90 -3.97 0.86 1.02
CA ARG A 90 -3.65 0.19 2.28
C ARG A 90 -2.41 -0.69 2.14
N ARG A 91 -1.64 -0.73 3.19
CA ARG A 91 -0.46 -1.59 3.28
C ARG A 91 -0.90 -3.05 3.49
N PRO A 92 -0.34 -4.03 2.76
CA PRO A 92 -0.55 -5.44 3.06
C PRO A 92 -0.16 -5.79 4.49
N ALA A 93 -0.84 -6.79 5.09
CA ALA A 93 -0.58 -7.20 6.47
C ALA A 93 0.80 -7.85 6.66
N ASP A 94 1.32 -8.46 5.60
CA ASP A 94 2.64 -9.11 5.53
C ASP A 94 3.79 -8.14 5.21
N GLY A 95 3.48 -6.85 5.17
CA GLY A 95 4.48 -5.80 4.90
C GLY A 95 4.35 -5.17 3.53
N VAL A 96 5.19 -4.18 3.26
CA VAL A 96 5.27 -3.54 1.94
C VAL A 96 6.11 -4.39 0.99
N GLY A 97 5.61 -4.61 -0.21
CA GLY A 97 6.32 -5.31 -1.27
C GLY A 97 7.48 -4.49 -1.87
N ALA A 98 8.14 -5.06 -2.86
CA ALA A 98 9.19 -4.36 -3.61
C ALA A 98 8.65 -3.03 -4.16
N PHE A 99 9.43 -1.97 -3.99
CA PHE A 99 9.12 -0.62 -4.44
C PHE A 99 10.33 -0.09 -5.22
N GLN A 100 10.12 0.41 -6.43
CA GLN A 100 11.20 0.89 -7.27
C GLN A 100 11.04 2.38 -7.58
N ILE A 101 12.14 3.12 -7.57
CA ILE A 101 12.20 4.52 -7.97
C ILE A 101 13.23 4.65 -9.10
N ASN A 102 12.73 5.01 -10.27
CA ASN A 102 13.53 5.15 -11.49
C ASN A 102 13.55 6.61 -11.96
N PRO A 103 14.60 7.02 -12.68
CA PRO A 103 14.63 8.31 -13.35
C PRO A 103 13.66 8.30 -14.54
N ARG A 104 13.07 9.45 -14.81
CA ARG A 104 12.25 9.72 -15.99
C ARG A 104 12.81 10.88 -16.77
N GLU A 105 12.70 10.83 -18.10
CA GLU A 105 13.00 11.97 -18.94
C GLU A 105 12.04 13.13 -18.67
N GLY A 106 12.56 14.35 -18.70
CA GLY A 106 11.85 15.58 -18.47
C GLY A 106 12.41 16.35 -17.26
N GLY A 107 11.96 17.58 -17.10
CA GLY A 107 12.34 18.49 -16.04
C GLY A 107 11.09 18.93 -15.25
N ASP A 108 11.10 20.18 -14.77
CA ASP A 108 10.07 20.76 -13.91
C ASP A 108 8.66 20.78 -14.51
N GLY A 109 8.55 20.73 -15.84
CA GLY A 109 7.24 20.67 -16.53
C GLY A 109 6.64 19.27 -16.60
N ALA A 110 7.40 18.22 -16.37
CA ALA A 110 6.94 16.84 -16.47
C ALA A 110 6.32 16.34 -15.16
N TYR A 111 5.36 15.43 -15.28
CA TYR A 111 4.74 14.78 -14.14
C TYR A 111 5.41 13.44 -13.84
N PRO A 112 5.43 13.01 -12.57
CA PRO A 112 5.84 11.65 -12.23
C PRO A 112 4.86 10.65 -12.84
N PHE A 113 5.35 9.46 -13.09
CA PHE A 113 4.55 8.37 -13.64
C PHE A 113 4.69 7.12 -12.78
N ALA A 114 3.59 6.39 -12.58
CA ALA A 114 3.59 5.19 -11.77
C ALA A 114 3.06 3.99 -12.56
N HIS A 115 3.78 2.87 -12.45
CA HIS A 115 3.35 1.56 -12.90
C HIS A 115 2.83 0.77 -11.69
N ALA A 116 1.56 0.95 -11.35
CA ALA A 116 0.98 0.43 -10.12
C ALA A 116 1.05 -1.11 -10.00
N CYS A 117 0.94 -1.85 -11.11
CA CYS A 117 1.05 -3.30 -11.13
C CYS A 117 2.47 -3.82 -10.78
N ALA A 118 3.49 -2.98 -10.97
CA ALA A 118 4.88 -3.31 -10.67
C ALA A 118 5.44 -2.55 -9.46
N SER A 119 4.66 -1.67 -8.84
CA SER A 119 5.10 -0.77 -7.76
C SER A 119 6.34 0.05 -8.13
N VAL A 120 6.36 0.58 -9.36
CA VAL A 120 7.44 1.42 -9.89
C VAL A 120 6.99 2.86 -9.98
N LEU A 121 7.80 3.78 -9.44
CA LEU A 121 7.62 5.22 -9.58
C LEU A 121 8.76 5.80 -10.41
N GLU A 122 8.41 6.47 -11.49
CA GLU A 122 9.35 7.20 -12.33
C GLU A 122 9.28 8.70 -12.02
N LEU A 123 10.42 9.27 -11.64
CA LEU A 123 10.55 10.67 -11.25
C LEU A 123 11.37 11.45 -12.25
N PRO A 124 10.84 12.54 -12.84
CA PRO A 124 11.64 13.51 -13.60
C PRO A 124 12.71 14.15 -12.74
N ARG A 125 13.77 14.65 -13.38
CA ARG A 125 14.82 15.40 -12.70
C ARG A 125 14.32 16.82 -12.40
N TYR A 126 13.66 16.98 -11.27
CA TYR A 126 13.19 18.28 -10.79
C TYR A 126 14.34 19.13 -10.26
N SER A 127 14.20 20.44 -10.40
CA SER A 127 15.18 21.42 -9.89
C SER A 127 15.14 21.61 -8.39
N SER A 128 14.02 21.28 -7.74
CA SER A 128 13.84 21.43 -6.30
C SER A 128 12.80 20.48 -5.73
N GLN A 129 12.88 20.26 -4.42
CA GLN A 129 11.87 19.51 -3.66
C GLN A 129 10.47 20.13 -3.76
N ALA A 130 10.36 21.46 -3.81
CA ALA A 130 9.08 22.16 -3.93
C ALA A 130 8.38 21.81 -5.25
N VAL A 131 9.12 21.77 -6.36
CA VAL A 131 8.60 21.35 -7.66
C VAL A 131 8.20 19.88 -7.64
N LEU A 132 9.02 18.99 -7.07
CA LEU A 132 8.67 17.59 -6.94
C LEU A 132 7.34 17.44 -6.16
N ARG A 133 7.21 18.13 -5.03
CA ARG A 133 5.98 18.10 -4.21
C ARG A 133 4.76 18.54 -5.02
N GLU A 134 4.85 19.67 -5.71
CA GLU A 134 3.76 20.20 -6.52
C GLU A 134 3.34 19.21 -7.61
N ARG A 135 4.30 18.72 -8.40
CA ARG A 135 4.04 17.80 -9.51
C ARG A 135 3.54 16.44 -9.05
N LEU A 136 4.09 15.92 -7.94
CA LEU A 136 3.64 14.66 -7.36
C LEU A 136 2.18 14.76 -6.90
N LEU A 137 1.84 15.79 -6.12
CA LEU A 137 0.49 15.95 -5.60
C LEU A 137 -0.53 16.20 -6.72
N ALA A 138 -0.17 16.98 -7.73
CA ALA A 138 -1.02 17.19 -8.91
C ALA A 138 -1.26 15.88 -9.70
N ALA A 139 -0.23 15.05 -9.89
CA ALA A 139 -0.38 13.75 -10.55
C ALA A 139 -1.27 12.78 -9.74
N VAL A 140 -1.11 12.77 -8.42
CA VAL A 140 -1.91 11.95 -7.49
C VAL A 140 -3.37 12.37 -7.49
N GLU A 141 -3.67 13.68 -7.51
CA GLU A 141 -5.03 14.23 -7.59
C GLU A 141 -5.69 13.83 -8.91
N ALA A 142 -5.03 14.07 -10.05
CA ALA A 142 -5.53 13.72 -11.37
C ALA A 142 -5.76 12.19 -11.55
N ALA A 143 -4.96 11.36 -10.88
CA ALA A 143 -5.18 9.92 -10.86
C ALA A 143 -6.37 9.53 -9.97
N HIS A 144 -6.57 10.26 -8.86
CA HIS A 144 -7.68 9.98 -7.93
C HIS A 144 -9.05 10.23 -8.58
N ASP A 145 -9.19 11.34 -9.30
CA ASP A 145 -10.44 11.71 -9.96
C ASP A 145 -10.87 10.66 -10.99
N LYS A 146 -9.92 10.11 -11.74
CA LYS A 146 -10.20 9.05 -12.72
C LYS A 146 -10.70 7.73 -12.10
N PHE A 147 -10.40 7.47 -10.83
CA PHE A 147 -10.86 6.26 -10.14
C PHE A 147 -12.18 6.45 -9.39
N THR A 148 -12.68 7.69 -9.28
CA THR A 148 -13.92 8.00 -8.57
C THR A 148 -15.12 8.07 -9.54
N ASP A 149 -14.86 8.22 -10.85
CA ASP A 149 -15.86 8.31 -11.90
C ASP A 149 -16.27 6.94 -12.51
N LEU A 150 -15.91 5.83 -11.87
CA LEU A 150 -16.32 4.45 -12.22
C LEU A 150 -17.26 3.88 -11.15
#